data_d0319d837c84043a5dfcd8b5763ab108
#
_entry.id   d0319d837c84043a5dfcd8b5763ab108
#
_cell.length_a   1.000
_cell.length_b   1.000
_cell.length_c   1.000
_cell.angle_alpha   90.00
_cell.angle_beta   90.00
_cell.angle_gamma   90.00
#
_symmetry.space_group_name_H-M   'P 1'
#
loop_
_entity.id
_entity.type
_entity.pdbx_description
1 polymer ?
#
loop_
_entity_poly.entity_id
_entity_poly.type
_entity_poly.pdbx_seq_one_letter_code
_entity_poly.pdbx_strand_id
1 'polypeptide(L)'
;MKPDICIDMPGGKFNYRVGAIIQHNGKLLMVKNSGDSFYYTVGGRVKFGESAEDTVLREALEETGLPLEIKRLAFIHENFFTFSPEQEPCHEICMFFLMKPHEKLGEIRQIFNEEYGEVSIHWLPIDKLENFELYPEFFKTALDNKYEHVQHIVTRNN
;
A
#
# COMPACT_ATOMS: atom_id res chain seq x y z
N MET A 1 -17.38 15.53 -4.33
CA MET A 1 -16.51 14.41 -3.91
C MET A 1 -16.14 13.59 -5.14
N LYS A 2 -14.85 13.37 -5.36
CA LYS A 2 -14.37 12.61 -6.51
C LYS A 2 -14.49 11.10 -6.24
N PRO A 3 -15.01 10.32 -7.20
CA PRO A 3 -15.16 8.88 -7.01
C PRO A 3 -13.80 8.15 -7.13
N ASP A 4 -13.70 7.04 -6.42
CA ASP A 4 -12.58 6.11 -6.57
C ASP A 4 -12.61 5.44 -7.95
N ILE A 5 -11.44 5.20 -8.51
CA ILE A 5 -11.31 4.41 -9.74
C ILE A 5 -11.35 2.93 -9.36
N CYS A 6 -12.55 2.44 -9.13
CA CYS A 6 -12.87 1.04 -8.90
C CYS A 6 -14.10 0.75 -9.77
N ILE A 7 -13.90 -0.05 -10.81
CA ILE A 7 -14.87 -0.20 -11.90
C ILE A 7 -15.38 -1.64 -11.94
N ASP A 8 -16.70 -1.78 -11.90
CA ASP A 8 -17.33 -3.08 -12.12
C ASP A 8 -17.22 -3.44 -13.60
N MET A 9 -16.71 -4.63 -13.85
CA MET A 9 -16.52 -5.19 -15.18
C MET A 9 -17.30 -6.49 -15.31
N PRO A 10 -17.68 -6.91 -16.52
CA PRO A 10 -18.18 -8.26 -16.70
C PRO A 10 -17.18 -9.28 -16.19
N GLY A 11 -17.53 -10.00 -15.13
CA GLY A 11 -16.66 -11.04 -14.53
C GLY A 11 -15.76 -10.58 -13.41
N GLY A 12 -15.87 -9.34 -12.91
CA GLY A 12 -15.07 -8.89 -11.77
C GLY A 12 -14.93 -7.39 -11.63
N LYS A 13 -13.88 -6.97 -10.96
CA LYS A 13 -13.57 -5.55 -10.72
C LYS A 13 -12.21 -5.17 -11.26
N PHE A 14 -12.10 -3.95 -11.73
CA PHE A 14 -10.82 -3.29 -11.98
C PHE A 14 -10.55 -2.24 -10.89
N ASN A 15 -9.36 -2.24 -10.32
CA ASN A 15 -8.97 -1.36 -9.23
C ASN A 15 -7.68 -0.61 -9.59
N TYR A 16 -7.65 0.70 -9.33
CA TYR A 16 -6.43 1.49 -9.46
C TYR A 16 -6.05 2.07 -8.11
N ARG A 17 -4.90 1.66 -7.60
CA ARG A 17 -4.43 1.99 -6.26
C ARG A 17 -3.02 2.54 -6.26
N VAL A 18 -2.64 3.13 -5.13
CA VAL A 18 -1.26 3.48 -4.80
C VAL A 18 -0.89 2.88 -3.45
N GLY A 19 0.40 2.69 -3.24
CA GLY A 19 0.96 2.32 -1.95
C GLY A 19 2.19 3.16 -1.65
N ALA A 20 2.38 3.49 -0.37
CA ALA A 20 3.55 4.21 0.10
C ALA A 20 4.51 3.25 0.80
N ILE A 21 5.76 3.22 0.34
CA ILE A 21 6.84 2.48 1.00
C ILE A 21 7.53 3.47 1.94
N ILE A 22 7.26 3.32 3.23
CA ILE A 22 7.75 4.19 4.29
C ILE A 22 8.70 3.41 5.18
N GLN A 23 9.96 3.80 5.18
CA GLN A 23 11.01 3.13 5.92
C GLN A 23 11.60 4.04 6.99
N HIS A 24 11.89 3.46 8.16
CA HIS A 24 12.51 4.16 9.26
C HIS A 24 13.27 3.17 10.13
N ASN A 25 14.55 3.45 10.37
CA ASN A 25 15.42 2.62 11.23
C ASN A 25 15.40 1.12 10.88
N GLY A 26 15.49 0.78 9.59
CA GLY A 26 15.50 -0.61 9.12
C GLY A 26 14.14 -1.30 9.19
N LYS A 27 13.08 -0.54 9.41
CA LYS A 27 11.70 -1.05 9.51
C LYS A 27 10.82 -0.47 8.43
N LEU A 28 9.83 -1.24 8.03
CA LEU A 28 8.80 -0.87 7.06
C LEU A 28 7.50 -0.58 7.80
N LEU A 29 6.90 0.55 7.48
CA LEU A 29 5.58 0.89 8.02
C LEU A 29 4.51 0.09 7.30
N MET A 30 3.76 -0.69 8.05
CA MET A 30 2.60 -1.44 7.56
C MET A 30 1.39 -1.16 8.44
N VAL A 31 0.22 -1.35 7.90
CA VAL A 31 -1.04 -1.14 8.61
C VAL A 31 -1.83 -2.44 8.70
N LYS A 32 -2.69 -2.51 9.70
CA LYS A 32 -3.51 -3.69 9.96
C LYS A 32 -4.89 -3.27 10.42
N ASN A 33 -5.93 -3.78 9.77
CA ASN A 33 -7.30 -3.57 10.22
C ASN A 33 -7.60 -4.41 11.45
N SER A 34 -8.44 -3.90 12.31
CA SER A 34 -9.02 -4.66 13.41
C SER A 34 -9.72 -5.91 12.87
N GLY A 35 -9.32 -7.08 13.38
CA GLY A 35 -9.88 -8.36 12.96
C GLY A 35 -9.15 -9.06 11.83
N ASP A 36 -8.26 -8.40 11.10
CA ASP A 36 -7.44 -9.04 10.07
C ASP A 36 -6.19 -9.68 10.67
N SER A 37 -5.75 -10.78 10.07
CA SER A 37 -4.51 -11.46 10.48
C SER A 37 -3.28 -10.94 9.72
N PHE A 38 -3.47 -10.15 8.69
CA PHE A 38 -2.42 -9.71 7.77
C PHE A 38 -2.19 -8.21 7.81
N TYR A 39 -0.99 -7.82 7.35
CA TYR A 39 -0.58 -6.42 7.20
C TYR A 39 -0.66 -6.00 5.74
N TYR A 40 -0.88 -4.71 5.50
CA TYR A 40 -0.88 -4.13 4.16
C TYR A 40 -0.22 -2.75 4.18
N THR A 41 0.05 -2.20 3.01
CA THR A 41 0.74 -0.89 2.89
C THR A 41 -0.19 0.27 3.19
N VAL A 42 0.39 1.37 3.65
CA VAL A 42 -0.24 2.68 3.60
C VAL A 42 -0.58 2.98 2.14
N GLY A 43 -1.79 3.37 1.86
CA GLY A 43 -2.22 3.68 0.50
C GLY A 43 -3.73 3.67 0.35
N GLY A 44 -4.18 3.69 -0.88
CA GLY A 44 -5.61 3.71 -1.19
C GLY A 44 -5.89 3.80 -2.67
N ARG A 45 -7.16 3.98 -3.00
CA ARG A 45 -7.62 4.10 -4.38
C ARG A 45 -7.33 5.48 -4.94
N VAL A 46 -6.92 5.50 -6.20
CA VAL A 46 -6.80 6.76 -6.95
C VAL A 46 -8.21 7.26 -7.25
N LYS A 47 -8.44 8.54 -7.00
CA LYS A 47 -9.72 9.18 -7.33
C LYS A 47 -9.67 9.76 -8.73
N PHE A 48 -10.81 9.76 -9.41
CA PHE A 48 -10.90 10.31 -10.75
C PHE A 48 -10.39 11.76 -10.77
N GLY A 49 -9.42 12.03 -11.63
CA GLY A 49 -8.80 13.34 -11.75
C GLY A 49 -7.62 13.61 -10.81
N GLU A 50 -7.23 12.65 -9.99
CA GLU A 50 -5.98 12.71 -9.22
C GLU A 50 -4.88 11.96 -9.97
N SER A 51 -3.64 12.45 -9.88
CA SER A 51 -2.48 11.65 -10.28
C SER A 51 -2.18 10.59 -9.20
N ALA A 52 -1.37 9.60 -9.53
CA ALA A 52 -0.91 8.63 -8.54
C ALA A 52 -0.09 9.32 -7.43
N GLU A 53 0.73 10.32 -7.79
CA GLU A 53 1.49 11.12 -6.83
C GLU A 53 0.58 11.87 -5.87
N ASP A 54 -0.45 12.55 -6.38
CA ASP A 54 -1.42 13.26 -5.53
C ASP A 54 -2.07 12.30 -4.54
N THR A 55 -2.45 11.12 -5.02
CA THR A 55 -3.12 10.12 -4.20
C THR A 55 -2.21 9.59 -3.09
N VAL A 56 -0.96 9.23 -3.39
CA VAL A 56 -0.06 8.68 -2.36
C VAL A 56 0.26 9.72 -1.30
N LEU A 57 0.42 10.99 -1.69
CA LEU A 57 0.65 12.07 -0.72
C LEU A 57 -0.56 12.29 0.18
N ARG A 58 -1.77 12.25 -0.38
CA ARG A 58 -3.02 12.39 0.38
C ARG A 58 -3.19 11.22 1.36
N GLU A 59 -3.06 9.99 0.88
CA GLU A 59 -3.22 8.80 1.71
C GLU A 59 -2.16 8.73 2.82
N ALA A 60 -0.90 9.04 2.51
CA ALA A 60 0.16 9.07 3.51
C ALA A 60 -0.13 10.11 4.60
N LEU A 61 -0.61 11.30 4.23
CA LEU A 61 -0.99 12.33 5.20
C LEU A 61 -2.17 11.88 6.06
N GLU A 62 -3.21 11.31 5.45
CA GLU A 62 -4.39 10.82 6.18
C GLU A 62 -4.03 9.73 7.19
N GLU A 63 -3.18 8.79 6.81
CA GLU A 63 -2.85 7.63 7.65
C GLU A 63 -1.72 7.89 8.66
N THR A 64 -0.73 8.70 8.32
CA THR A 64 0.40 8.99 9.22
C THR A 64 0.29 10.32 9.96
N GLY A 65 -0.50 11.25 9.45
CA GLY A 65 -0.57 12.62 9.95
C GLY A 65 0.62 13.49 9.54
N LEU A 66 1.54 12.98 8.70
CA LEU A 66 2.74 13.67 8.26
C LEU A 66 2.68 14.02 6.78
N PRO A 67 3.12 15.22 6.39
CA PRO A 67 3.25 15.62 4.99
C PRO A 67 4.53 15.02 4.39
N LEU A 68 4.48 13.74 4.03
CA LEU A 68 5.63 13.05 3.45
C LEU A 68 5.89 13.51 2.01
N GLU A 69 7.11 13.29 1.55
CA GLU A 69 7.54 13.58 0.19
C GLU A 69 7.89 12.30 -0.56
N ILE A 70 7.64 12.28 -1.87
CA ILE A 70 7.99 11.16 -2.74
C ILE A 70 9.47 11.22 -3.08
N LYS A 71 10.18 10.10 -2.90
CA LYS A 71 11.53 9.93 -3.43
C LYS A 71 11.49 9.47 -4.89
N ARG A 72 10.72 8.41 -5.20
CA ARG A 72 10.54 7.90 -6.55
C ARG A 72 9.44 6.86 -6.64
N LEU A 73 8.93 6.62 -7.84
CA LEU A 73 8.13 5.44 -8.14
C LEU A 73 9.07 4.21 -8.10
N ALA A 74 8.71 3.21 -7.32
CA ALA A 74 9.52 2.01 -7.12
C ALA A 74 8.98 0.78 -7.86
N PHE A 75 7.66 0.57 -7.81
CA PHE A 75 7.02 -0.60 -8.44
C PHE A 75 5.72 -0.22 -9.12
N ILE A 76 5.46 -0.88 -10.24
CA ILE A 76 4.13 -0.98 -10.84
C ILE A 76 3.71 -2.43 -10.68
N HIS A 77 2.65 -2.68 -9.93
CA HIS A 77 2.18 -4.02 -9.60
C HIS A 77 0.84 -4.27 -10.29
N GLU A 78 0.81 -5.25 -11.19
CA GLU A 78 -0.43 -5.81 -11.70
C GLU A 78 -0.78 -7.03 -10.87
N ASN A 79 -1.90 -6.97 -10.18
CA ASN A 79 -2.32 -8.02 -9.25
C ASN A 79 -3.67 -8.60 -9.67
N PHE A 80 -3.69 -9.91 -9.85
CA PHE A 80 -4.89 -10.67 -10.22
C PHE A 80 -5.23 -11.57 -9.03
N PHE A 81 -6.32 -11.27 -8.35
CA PHE A 81 -6.71 -11.98 -7.13
C PHE A 81 -8.22 -12.06 -7.03
N THR A 82 -8.70 -12.75 -6.01
CA THR A 82 -10.11 -12.92 -5.74
C THR A 82 -10.44 -12.33 -4.38
N PHE A 83 -11.44 -11.45 -4.32
CA PHE A 83 -11.94 -10.93 -3.06
C PHE A 83 -12.78 -11.99 -2.35
N SER A 84 -12.49 -12.25 -1.08
CA SER A 84 -13.37 -13.00 -0.18
C SER A 84 -14.36 -12.03 0.50
N PRO A 85 -15.57 -12.47 0.88
CA PRO A 85 -16.13 -13.84 0.74
C PRO A 85 -16.80 -14.13 -0.60
N GLU A 86 -17.07 -13.13 -1.44
CA GLU A 86 -17.86 -13.27 -2.66
C GLU A 86 -17.14 -14.00 -3.79
N GLN A 87 -15.84 -14.28 -3.63
CA GLN A 87 -15.00 -14.88 -4.65
C GLN A 87 -15.00 -14.07 -5.96
N GLU A 88 -15.08 -12.73 -5.84
CA GLU A 88 -15.11 -11.84 -6.98
C GLU A 88 -13.71 -11.62 -7.54
N PRO A 89 -13.46 -11.93 -8.84
CA PRO A 89 -12.17 -11.65 -9.45
C PRO A 89 -11.85 -10.16 -9.45
N CYS A 90 -10.61 -9.83 -9.15
CA CYS A 90 -10.11 -8.46 -9.16
C CYS A 90 -8.83 -8.36 -9.99
N HIS A 91 -8.80 -7.38 -10.88
CA HIS A 91 -7.63 -6.96 -11.62
C HIS A 91 -7.21 -5.59 -11.09
N GLU A 92 -6.05 -5.52 -10.47
CA GLU A 92 -5.58 -4.30 -9.80
C GLU A 92 -4.26 -3.83 -10.37
N ILE A 93 -4.15 -2.52 -10.59
CA ILE A 93 -2.88 -1.86 -10.82
C ILE A 93 -2.59 -1.03 -9.58
N CYS A 94 -1.45 -1.26 -8.96
CA CYS A 94 -0.99 -0.50 -7.81
C CYS A 94 0.40 0.09 -8.08
N MET A 95 0.52 1.40 -7.93
CA MET A 95 1.79 2.10 -8.07
C MET A 95 2.36 2.34 -6.67
N PHE A 96 3.53 1.75 -6.39
CA PHE A 96 4.21 1.89 -5.10
C PHE A 96 5.31 2.93 -5.18
N PHE A 97 5.22 3.93 -4.32
CA PHE A 97 6.18 5.02 -4.23
C PHE A 97 7.05 4.86 -3.00
N LEU A 98 8.37 4.93 -3.20
CA LEU A 98 9.31 5.04 -2.10
C LEU A 98 9.26 6.48 -1.60
N MET A 99 8.98 6.65 -0.31
CA MET A 99 8.89 7.97 0.31
C MET A 99 10.24 8.39 0.88
N LYS A 100 10.47 9.71 0.94
CA LYS A 100 11.66 10.26 1.58
C LYS A 100 11.60 10.05 3.10
N PRO A 101 12.75 9.93 3.78
CA PRO A 101 12.78 9.94 5.24
C PRO A 101 12.17 11.23 5.81
N HIS A 102 11.56 11.11 6.98
CA HIS A 102 11.01 12.25 7.70
C HIS A 102 11.39 12.15 9.18
N GLU A 103 11.81 13.25 9.77
CA GLU A 103 12.31 13.28 11.15
C GLU A 103 11.29 12.84 12.22
N LYS A 104 9.99 12.99 11.93
CA LYS A 104 8.91 12.67 12.86
C LYS A 104 8.30 11.29 12.65
N LEU A 105 8.86 10.44 11.80
CA LEU A 105 8.31 9.10 11.56
C LEU A 105 8.23 8.25 12.83
N GLY A 106 9.18 8.40 13.75
CA GLY A 106 9.15 7.69 15.03
C GLY A 106 8.06 8.15 16.00
N GLU A 107 7.39 9.27 15.71
CA GLU A 107 6.40 9.90 16.61
C GLU A 107 4.96 9.75 16.10
N ILE A 108 4.73 9.05 15.00
CA ILE A 108 3.39 8.92 14.42
C ILE A 108 2.46 8.10 15.32
N ARG A 109 1.16 8.41 15.26
CA ARG A 109 0.14 7.65 15.97
C ARG A 109 0.12 6.20 15.51
N GLN A 110 -0.03 5.28 16.44
CA GLN A 110 -0.07 3.85 16.15
C GLN A 110 -1.48 3.32 15.88
N ILE A 111 -2.51 4.12 16.17
CA ILE A 111 -3.91 3.72 15.99
C ILE A 111 -4.67 4.91 15.41
N PHE A 112 -5.46 4.66 14.38
CA PHE A 112 -6.38 5.64 13.83
C PHE A 112 -7.68 4.96 13.40
N ASN A 113 -8.75 5.76 13.25
CA ASN A 113 -10.05 5.25 12.84
C ASN A 113 -10.31 5.59 11.39
N GLU A 114 -10.75 4.60 10.63
CA GLU A 114 -11.23 4.77 9.27
C GLU A 114 -12.72 4.42 9.18
N GLU A 115 -13.29 4.65 7.99
CA GLU A 115 -14.71 4.40 7.71
C GLU A 115 -15.16 2.98 8.09
N TYR A 116 -14.26 2.00 8.01
CA TYR A 116 -14.55 0.58 8.24
C TYR A 116 -13.97 0.03 9.55
N GLY A 117 -13.55 0.91 10.45
CA GLY A 117 -13.09 0.51 11.78
C GLY A 117 -11.70 1.03 12.14
N GLU A 118 -11.16 0.43 13.19
CA GLU A 118 -9.86 0.81 13.73
C GLU A 118 -8.73 0.19 12.91
N VAL A 119 -7.73 1.02 12.57
CA VAL A 119 -6.52 0.61 11.86
C VAL A 119 -5.32 0.90 12.74
N SER A 120 -4.44 -0.07 12.89
CA SER A 120 -3.19 0.08 13.65
C SER A 120 -1.97 0.15 12.73
N ILE A 121 -0.99 0.95 13.12
CA ILE A 121 0.29 1.10 12.42
C ILE A 121 1.34 0.23 13.09
N HIS A 122 2.12 -0.47 12.28
CA HIS A 122 3.18 -1.36 12.74
C HIS A 122 4.47 -1.10 11.98
N TRP A 123 5.58 -1.15 12.69
CA TRP A 123 6.91 -1.08 12.12
C TRP A 123 7.50 -2.48 12.07
N LEU A 124 7.56 -3.07 10.88
CA LEU A 124 8.07 -4.44 10.70
C LEU A 124 9.53 -4.41 10.26
N PRO A 125 10.41 -5.24 10.87
CA PRO A 125 11.82 -5.30 10.43
C PRO A 125 11.91 -5.77 8.98
N ILE A 126 12.60 -4.99 8.14
CA ILE A 126 12.71 -5.27 6.70
C ILE A 126 13.44 -6.60 6.45
N ASP A 127 14.42 -6.93 7.27
CA ASP A 127 15.19 -8.17 7.17
C ASP A 127 14.45 -9.42 7.65
N LYS A 128 13.22 -9.27 8.16
CA LYS A 128 12.41 -10.36 8.71
C LYS A 128 10.97 -10.37 8.18
N LEU A 129 10.73 -9.75 7.03
CA LEU A 129 9.36 -9.66 6.48
C LEU A 129 8.77 -11.04 6.14
N GLU A 130 9.58 -12.05 5.87
CA GLU A 130 9.12 -13.41 5.65
C GLU A 130 8.38 -14.02 6.85
N ASN A 131 8.58 -13.49 8.05
CA ASN A 131 7.89 -13.96 9.26
C ASN A 131 6.47 -13.44 9.42
N PHE A 132 6.03 -12.55 8.51
CA PHE A 132 4.73 -11.89 8.60
C PHE A 132 3.86 -12.23 7.40
N GLU A 133 2.56 -12.34 7.61
CA GLU A 133 1.58 -12.35 6.53
C GLU A 133 1.33 -10.91 6.13
N LEU A 134 1.81 -10.52 4.95
CA LEU A 134 1.69 -9.14 4.47
C LEU A 134 1.45 -9.08 2.97
N TYR A 135 0.87 -8.00 2.52
CA TYR A 135 0.58 -7.72 1.11
C TYR A 135 1.08 -6.32 0.73
N PRO A 136 1.75 -6.16 -0.42
CA PRO A 136 2.00 -7.21 -1.41
C PRO A 136 3.13 -8.15 -0.94
N GLU A 137 2.97 -9.43 -1.21
CA GLU A 137 3.95 -10.45 -0.77
C GLU A 137 5.35 -10.24 -1.36
N PHE A 138 5.46 -9.64 -2.54
CA PHE A 138 6.76 -9.41 -3.16
C PHE A 138 7.65 -8.46 -2.35
N PHE A 139 7.12 -7.71 -1.39
CA PHE A 139 7.92 -6.90 -0.47
C PHE A 139 8.91 -7.74 0.32
N LYS A 140 8.58 -9.00 0.59
CA LYS A 140 9.46 -9.92 1.34
C LYS A 140 10.80 -10.15 0.66
N THR A 141 10.88 -9.99 -0.67
CA THR A 141 12.09 -10.22 -1.45
C THR A 141 12.58 -8.98 -2.20
N ALA A 142 11.69 -8.06 -2.55
CA ALA A 142 12.02 -6.95 -3.44
C ALA A 142 12.56 -5.72 -2.73
N LEU A 143 12.26 -5.52 -1.44
CA LEU A 143 12.71 -4.33 -0.70
C LEU A 143 14.20 -4.36 -0.34
N ASP A 144 14.81 -5.54 -0.29
CA ASP A 144 16.25 -5.69 -0.07
C ASP A 144 17.09 -5.29 -1.29
N ASN A 145 16.44 -5.16 -2.43
CA ASN A 145 17.09 -4.85 -3.69
C ASN A 145 17.22 -3.35 -3.86
N LYS A 146 18.46 -2.87 -3.97
CA LYS A 146 18.79 -1.46 -4.18
C LYS A 146 18.62 -1.07 -5.65
N TYR A 147 17.48 -1.40 -6.24
CA TYR A 147 17.19 -1.01 -7.62
C TYR A 147 16.86 0.47 -7.72
N GLU A 148 17.49 1.15 -8.67
CA GLU A 148 17.24 2.55 -8.98
C GLU A 148 16.15 2.73 -10.04
N HIS A 149 15.66 1.62 -10.59
CA HIS A 149 14.67 1.62 -11.68
C HIS A 149 13.31 1.12 -11.19
N VAL A 150 12.27 1.62 -11.84
CA VAL A 150 10.90 1.11 -11.61
C VAL A 150 10.85 -0.36 -12.04
N GLN A 151 10.35 -1.21 -11.14
CA GLN A 151 10.15 -2.62 -11.42
C GLN A 151 8.68 -2.90 -11.70
N HIS A 152 8.43 -3.68 -12.74
CA HIS A 152 7.09 -4.15 -13.08
C HIS A 152 6.91 -5.56 -12.52
N ILE A 153 5.96 -5.71 -11.62
CA ILE A 153 5.66 -6.99 -10.95
C ILE A 153 4.26 -7.44 -11.36
N VAL A 154 4.12 -8.71 -11.70
CA VAL A 154 2.82 -9.31 -12.01
C VAL A 154 2.59 -10.48 -11.04
N THR A 155 1.49 -10.44 -10.31
CA THR A 155 1.09 -11.49 -9.37
C THR A 155 -0.27 -12.06 -9.80
N ARG A 156 -0.33 -13.39 -9.93
CA ARG A 156 -1.57 -14.10 -10.25
C ARG A 156 -1.86 -15.12 -9.14
N ASN A 157 -2.87 -14.80 -8.35
CA ASN A 157 -3.35 -15.70 -7.30
C ASN A 157 -4.61 -16.40 -7.83
N ASN A 158 -4.46 -17.65 -8.20
CA ASN A 158 -5.56 -18.48 -8.71
C ASN A 158 -6.31 -19.16 -7.57
#